data_b3fddd44ec449486d808533633033874
#
_entry.id   b3fddd44ec449486d808533633033874
#
_cell.length_a   1.000
_cell.length_b   1.000
_cell.length_c   1.000
_cell.angle_alpha   90.00
_cell.angle_beta   90.00
_cell.angle_gamma   90.00
#
_symmetry.space_group_name_H-M   'P 1'
#
loop_
_entity.id
_entity.type
_entity.pdbx_description
1 polymer ?
#
loop_
_entity_poly.entity_id
_entity_poly.type
_entity_poly.pdbx_seq_one_letter_code
_entity_poly.pdbx_strand_id
1 'polypeptide(L)'
;MAVFMERPNGDGWAHLVSDLHGETGRVELRAFLKVIGVRRPLHRAHTYAEHCDIRGTEINRARNAGAELISWRELARLLRKKRHTENSVSKSQRLLSRP
;
A
#
# COMPACT_ATOMS: atom_id res chain seq x y z
N MET A 1 11.86 -2.28 -2.26
CA MET A 1 11.09 -1.38 -1.38
C MET A 1 10.57 -0.23 -2.22
N ALA A 2 9.26 -0.21 -2.45
CA ALA A 2 8.68 0.81 -3.32
C ALA A 2 7.26 1.16 -2.88
N VAL A 3 6.91 2.43 -3.09
CA VAL A 3 5.54 2.90 -2.96
C VAL A 3 4.99 3.07 -4.37
N PHE A 4 3.84 2.47 -4.59
CA PHE A 4 3.16 2.48 -5.88
C PHE A 4 1.90 3.31 -5.78
N MET A 5 1.54 3.93 -6.91
CA MET A 5 0.32 4.70 -7.03
C MET A 5 -0.38 4.28 -8.31
N GLU A 6 -1.65 3.86 -8.22
CA GLU A 6 -2.42 3.61 -9.44
C GLU A 6 -2.83 4.94 -10.07
N ARG A 7 -3.21 4.90 -11.34
CA ARG A 7 -3.73 6.08 -12.03
C ARG A 7 -4.99 6.56 -11.32
N PRO A 8 -5.17 7.89 -11.17
CA PRO A 8 -6.40 8.44 -10.56
C PRO A 8 -7.65 7.94 -11.28
N ASN A 9 -8.67 7.61 -10.49
CA ASN A 9 -9.97 7.20 -11.03
C ASN A 9 -10.76 8.43 -11.53
N GLY A 10 -11.99 8.20 -11.99
CA GLY A 10 -12.85 9.27 -12.50
C GLY A 10 -13.16 10.37 -11.50
N ASP A 11 -13.06 10.09 -10.19
CA ASP A 11 -13.26 11.04 -9.11
C ASP A 11 -11.97 11.77 -8.71
N GLY A 12 -10.84 11.47 -9.36
CA GLY A 12 -9.56 12.11 -9.10
C GLY A 12 -8.79 11.55 -7.92
N TRP A 13 -9.23 10.45 -7.34
CA TRP A 13 -8.53 9.78 -6.24
C TRP A 13 -7.58 8.71 -6.76
N ALA A 14 -6.44 8.59 -6.11
CA ALA A 14 -5.47 7.53 -6.37
C ALA A 14 -5.15 6.81 -5.06
N HIS A 15 -4.82 5.53 -5.17
CA HIS A 15 -4.40 4.71 -4.02
C HIS A 15 -2.88 4.65 -3.96
N LEU A 16 -2.32 4.94 -2.77
CA LEU A 16 -0.90 4.72 -2.48
C LEU A 16 -0.75 3.42 -1.71
N VAL A 17 0.12 2.54 -2.16
CA VAL A 17 0.39 1.26 -1.51
C VAL A 17 1.90 1.00 -1.45
N SER A 18 2.34 0.29 -0.41
CA SER A 18 3.68 -0.26 -0.34
C SER A 18 3.69 -1.65 -0.97
N ASP A 19 4.79 -2.03 -1.61
CA ASP A 19 4.97 -3.39 -2.11
C ASP A 19 5.30 -4.39 -1.00
N LEU A 20 5.64 -3.90 0.18
CA LEU A 20 5.98 -4.74 1.32
C LEU A 20 4.74 -5.17 2.09
N HIS A 21 4.82 -6.38 2.64
CA HIS A 21 3.74 -6.97 3.45
C HIS A 21 3.88 -6.55 4.93
N GLY A 22 2.74 -6.43 5.61
CA GLY A 22 2.69 -6.28 7.05
C GLY A 22 3.21 -4.96 7.57
N GLU A 23 3.82 -4.99 8.74
CA GLU A 23 4.27 -3.78 9.41
C GLU A 23 5.39 -3.07 8.65
N THR A 24 6.27 -3.80 7.98
CA THR A 24 7.32 -3.20 7.16
C THR A 24 6.72 -2.32 6.07
N GLY A 25 5.64 -2.79 5.44
CA GLY A 25 4.93 -2.01 4.43
C GLY A 25 4.23 -0.79 5.03
N ARG A 26 3.63 -0.94 6.21
CA ARG A 26 3.00 0.18 6.89
C ARG A 26 4.00 1.26 7.26
N VAL A 27 5.15 0.87 7.79
CA VAL A 27 6.21 1.81 8.15
C VAL A 27 6.69 2.57 6.92
N GLU A 28 6.91 1.87 5.81
CA GLU A 28 7.30 2.48 4.55
C GLU A 28 6.24 3.48 4.05
N LEU A 29 4.98 3.06 4.04
CA LEU A 29 3.89 3.91 3.55
C LEU A 29 3.70 5.15 4.44
N ARG A 30 3.75 5.00 5.76
CA ARG A 30 3.64 6.13 6.68
C ARG A 30 4.80 7.10 6.53
N ALA A 31 6.01 6.61 6.38
CA ALA A 31 7.18 7.45 6.14
C ALA A 31 7.01 8.24 4.84
N PHE A 32 6.52 7.60 3.80
CA PHE A 32 6.26 8.23 2.51
C PHE A 32 5.20 9.34 2.64
N LEU A 33 4.09 9.04 3.33
CA LEU A 33 3.02 10.01 3.56
C LEU A 33 3.53 11.24 4.32
N LYS A 34 4.40 11.03 5.28
CA LYS A 34 5.01 12.13 6.02
C LYS A 34 5.84 13.03 5.11
N VAL A 35 6.61 12.44 4.19
CA VAL A 35 7.40 13.19 3.22
C VAL A 35 6.53 14.08 2.34
N ILE A 36 5.38 13.58 1.89
CA ILE A 36 4.48 14.34 1.02
C ILE A 36 3.46 15.19 1.79
N GLY A 37 3.50 15.18 3.11
CA GLY A 37 2.64 16.04 3.94
C GLY A 37 1.20 15.60 4.04
N VAL A 38 0.93 14.31 3.91
CA VAL A 38 -0.43 13.74 4.03
C VAL A 38 -0.60 13.09 5.40
N ARG A 39 -1.63 13.49 6.12
CA ARG A 39 -1.90 13.03 7.50
C ARG A 39 -3.24 12.31 7.61
N ARG A 40 -3.57 11.48 6.67
CA ARG A 40 -4.79 10.68 6.71
C ARG A 40 -4.52 9.32 7.32
N PRO A 41 -5.51 8.72 8.01
CA PRO A 41 -5.39 7.33 8.45
C PRO A 41 -5.31 6.40 7.25
N LEU A 42 -4.66 5.25 7.44
CA LEU A 42 -4.60 4.24 6.40
C LEU A 42 -5.92 3.49 6.33
N HIS A 43 -6.39 3.23 5.12
CA HIS A 43 -7.56 2.40 4.87
C HIS A 43 -7.16 0.93 4.88
N ARG A 44 -8.04 0.07 5.35
CA ARG A 44 -7.81 -1.37 5.44
C ARG A 44 -6.52 -1.71 6.16
N ALA A 45 -6.22 -0.94 7.19
CA ALA A 45 -5.01 -1.10 8.00
C ALA A 45 -4.89 -2.53 8.53
N HIS A 46 -3.66 -3.02 8.60
CA HIS A 46 -3.30 -4.37 9.05
C HIS A 46 -3.77 -5.49 8.12
N THR A 47 -4.19 -5.16 6.90
CA THR A 47 -4.52 -6.16 5.88
C THR A 47 -3.60 -6.01 4.67
N TYR A 48 -3.64 -7.02 3.78
CA TYR A 48 -2.88 -6.98 2.52
C TYR A 48 -3.26 -5.78 1.64
N ALA A 49 -4.45 -5.24 1.84
CA ALA A 49 -4.98 -4.14 1.03
C ALA A 49 -4.80 -2.76 1.69
N GLU A 50 -3.92 -2.66 2.68
CA GLU A 50 -3.62 -1.39 3.35
C GLU A 50 -3.14 -0.34 2.34
N HIS A 51 -3.76 0.84 2.37
CA HIS A 51 -3.47 1.90 1.43
C HIS A 51 -3.85 3.27 1.99
N CYS A 52 -3.41 4.32 1.30
CA CYS A 52 -3.86 5.68 1.58
C CYS A 52 -4.41 6.29 0.29
N ASP A 53 -5.57 6.95 0.40
CA ASP A 53 -6.16 7.66 -0.73
C ASP A 53 -5.61 9.08 -0.78
N ILE A 54 -5.17 9.50 -1.97
CA ILE A 54 -4.65 10.85 -2.22
C ILE A 54 -5.33 11.46 -3.43
N ARG A 55 -5.36 12.79 -3.49
CA ARG A 55 -5.97 13.53 -4.61
C ARG A 55 -5.29 14.88 -4.81
N GLY A 56 -5.58 15.51 -5.94
CA GLY A 56 -5.14 16.86 -6.24
C GLY A 56 -3.62 17.00 -6.26
N THR A 57 -3.09 18.02 -5.61
CA THR A 57 -1.65 18.28 -5.57
C THR A 57 -0.87 17.19 -4.84
N GLU A 58 -1.54 16.40 -4.00
CA GLU A 58 -0.91 15.27 -3.32
C GLU A 58 -0.39 14.25 -4.30
N ILE A 59 -1.10 14.04 -5.43
CA ILE A 59 -0.68 13.11 -6.47
C ILE A 59 0.64 13.57 -7.09
N ASN A 60 0.77 14.85 -7.40
CA ASN A 60 2.01 15.39 -7.94
C ASN A 60 3.16 15.28 -6.93
N ARG A 61 2.89 15.57 -5.66
CA ARG A 61 3.90 15.42 -4.60
C ARG A 61 4.34 13.97 -4.44
N ALA A 62 3.41 13.04 -4.54
CA ALA A 62 3.73 11.60 -4.45
C ALA A 62 4.63 11.17 -5.60
N ARG A 63 4.32 11.59 -6.82
CA ARG A 63 5.14 11.27 -7.99
C ARG A 63 6.54 11.89 -7.88
N ASN A 64 6.63 13.14 -7.44
CA ASN A 64 7.91 13.81 -7.27
C ASN A 64 8.75 13.16 -6.16
N ALA A 65 8.11 12.56 -5.17
CA ALA A 65 8.80 11.87 -4.08
C ALA A 65 9.17 10.42 -4.42
N GLY A 66 8.83 9.96 -5.63
CA GLY A 66 9.26 8.67 -6.12
C GLY A 66 8.20 7.57 -6.15
N ALA A 67 6.93 7.89 -5.93
CA ALA A 67 5.86 6.91 -6.10
C ALA A 67 5.81 6.47 -7.57
N GLU A 68 5.81 5.17 -7.78
CA GLU A 68 5.77 4.61 -9.12
C GLU A 68 4.32 4.47 -9.59
N LEU A 69 4.02 5.05 -10.75
CA LEU A 69 2.67 4.98 -11.32
C LEU A 69 2.47 3.62 -11.96
N ILE A 70 1.42 2.92 -11.54
CA ILE A 70 1.07 1.60 -12.06
C ILE A 70 -0.36 1.59 -12.58
N SER A 71 -0.66 0.60 -13.41
CA SER A 71 -2.01 0.40 -13.91
C SER A 71 -2.88 -0.29 -12.84
N TRP A 72 -4.19 -0.24 -13.04
CA TRP A 72 -5.14 -0.98 -12.22
C TRP A 72 -4.82 -2.48 -12.17
N ARG A 73 -4.43 -3.05 -13.31
CA ARG A 73 -4.08 -4.48 -13.39
C ARG A 73 -2.83 -4.80 -12.58
N GLU A 74 -1.83 -3.94 -12.64
CA GLU A 74 -0.61 -4.11 -11.86
C GLU A 74 -0.90 -4.00 -10.37
N LEU A 75 -1.76 -3.07 -9.96
CA LEU A 75 -2.19 -2.96 -8.58
C LEU A 75 -2.90 -4.23 -8.13
N ALA A 76 -3.81 -4.77 -8.94
CA ALA A 76 -4.51 -6.01 -8.61
C ALA A 76 -3.55 -7.19 -8.43
N ARG A 77 -2.52 -7.29 -9.27
CA ARG A 77 -1.48 -8.32 -9.13
C ARG A 77 -0.69 -8.15 -7.83
N LEU A 78 -0.30 -6.92 -7.52
CA LEU A 78 0.43 -6.60 -6.29
C LEU A 78 -0.38 -7.00 -5.06
N LEU A 79 -1.65 -6.62 -5.01
CA LEU A 79 -2.51 -6.94 -3.88
C LEU A 79 -2.75 -8.45 -3.76
N ARG A 80 -2.87 -9.15 -4.88
CA ARG A 80 -3.03 -10.61 -4.88
C ARG A 80 -1.78 -11.28 -4.29
N LYS A 81 -0.61 -10.81 -4.66
CA LYS A 81 0.65 -11.32 -4.14
C LYS A 81 0.78 -11.07 -2.64
N LYS A 82 0.42 -9.88 -2.18
CA LYS A 82 0.43 -9.52 -0.76
C LYS A 82 -0.57 -10.37 0.02
N ARG A 83 -1.75 -10.59 -0.52
CA ARG A 83 -2.77 -11.45 0.09
C ARG A 83 -2.25 -12.87 0.27
N HIS A 84 -1.58 -13.41 -0.74
CA HIS A 84 -1.00 -14.75 -0.67
C HIS A 84 0.05 -14.84 0.44
N THR A 85 0.92 -13.84 0.55
CA THR A 85 1.94 -13.77 1.60
C THR A 85 1.30 -13.71 2.99
N GLU A 86 0.27 -12.88 3.16
CA GLU A 86 -0.46 -12.76 4.42
C GLU A 86 -1.06 -14.10 4.84
N ASN A 87 -1.73 -14.79 3.93
CA ASN A 87 -2.33 -16.10 4.20
C ASN A 87 -1.27 -17.14 4.58
N SER A 88 -0.13 -17.13 3.91
CA SER A 88 0.97 -18.07 4.20
C SER A 88 1.58 -17.81 5.58
N VAL A 89 1.80 -16.56 5.95
CA VAL A 89 2.32 -16.18 7.27
C VAL A 89 1.34 -16.60 8.37
N SER A 90 0.04 -16.29 8.21
CA SER A 90 -0.99 -16.67 9.17
C SER A 90 -1.08 -18.17 9.36
N LYS A 91 -0.99 -18.94 8.28
CA LYS A 91 -1.01 -20.39 8.31
C LYS A 91 0.21 -20.94 9.05
N SER A 92 1.41 -20.41 8.78
CA SER A 92 2.64 -20.81 9.46
C SER A 92 2.56 -20.52 10.96
N GLN A 93 2.06 -19.38 11.36
CA GLN A 93 1.89 -19.02 12.77
C GLN A 93 0.92 -19.99 13.48
N ARG A 94 -0.16 -20.38 12.83
CA ARG A 94 -1.10 -21.36 13.40
C ARG A 94 -0.41 -22.70 13.66
N LEU A 95 0.43 -23.16 12.74
CA LEU A 95 1.17 -24.41 12.89
C LEU A 95 2.17 -24.35 14.04
N LEU A 96 2.85 -23.21 14.19
CA LEU A 96 3.84 -23.01 15.25
C LEU A 96 3.22 -22.83 16.62
N SER A 97 1.99 -22.37 16.73
CA SER A 97 1.32 -22.12 18.00
C SER A 97 0.61 -23.33 18.58
N ARG A 98 0.56 -24.43 17.86
CA ARG A 98 -0.03 -25.70 18.38
C ARG A 98 1.00 -26.45 19.21
N PRO A 99 0.58 -26.87 20.41
CA PRO A 99 1.45 -27.72 21.23
C PRO A 99 1.69 -29.08 20.59
#